data_bdf0f04ef3163a9656346ff8f6e8eefb
#
_entry.id   bdf0f04ef3163a9656346ff8f6e8eefb
#
_cell.length_a   1.000
_cell.length_b   1.000
_cell.length_c   1.000
_cell.angle_alpha   90.00
_cell.angle_beta   90.00
_cell.angle_gamma   90.00
#
_symmetry.space_group_name_H-M   'P 1'
#
loop_
_entity.id
_entity.type
_entity.pdbx_description
1 polymer ?
#
loop_
_entity_poly.entity_id
_entity_poly.type
_entity_poly.pdbx_seq_one_letter_code
_entity_poly.pdbx_strand_id
1 'polypeptide(L)'
;MKNRSTPLILCCVLMLMLSGFSFFSRSKTALHKPAVKKSAYYKVVIDKSNYELKVYDEEGWLFTYPVVFGTSEKTDKMMEGDRRTPEGNYRIIAKKIHAEWGHFLLLDYPTQSDIEKFNARKSQGIIPPYAKPGGGIGIHATRRNEDRFVDYYYNWTLGCISTKREYAKELYDLLPVGTEVSILR
;
A
#
# COMPACT_ATOMS: atom_id res chain seq x y z
N MET A 1 63.49 -59.55 -4.73
CA MET A 1 63.56 -58.26 -4.01
C MET A 1 62.34 -57.48 -4.31
N LYS A 2 61.46 -57.20 -3.31
CA LYS A 2 60.19 -56.58 -3.41
C LYS A 2 60.31 -55.08 -3.48
N ASN A 3 59.73 -54.43 -4.49
CA ASN A 3 59.42 -53.00 -4.46
C ASN A 3 57.94 -52.81 -4.46
N ARG A 4 57.44 -52.29 -3.35
CA ARG A 4 56.06 -51.86 -3.16
C ARG A 4 55.92 -50.41 -3.64
N SER A 5 55.15 -50.19 -4.65
CA SER A 5 54.70 -48.85 -5.04
C SER A 5 53.31 -48.63 -4.46
N THR A 6 53.20 -47.63 -3.58
CA THR A 6 51.94 -47.13 -2.99
C THR A 6 51.21 -46.22 -4.00
N PRO A 7 49.91 -46.40 -4.25
CA PRO A 7 49.18 -45.43 -5.06
C PRO A 7 48.78 -44.21 -4.23
N LEU A 8 49.12 -43.03 -4.75
CA LEU A 8 48.75 -41.73 -4.23
C LEU A 8 47.27 -41.50 -4.50
N ILE A 9 46.49 -41.52 -3.44
CA ILE A 9 45.04 -41.19 -3.53
C ILE A 9 44.95 -39.66 -3.62
N LEU A 10 44.63 -39.18 -4.83
CA LEU A 10 44.34 -37.78 -5.10
C LEU A 10 42.88 -37.49 -4.61
N CYS A 11 42.78 -36.92 -3.44
CA CYS A 11 41.52 -36.49 -2.87
C CYS A 11 41.09 -35.18 -3.55
N CYS A 12 40.29 -35.30 -4.60
CA CYS A 12 39.60 -34.15 -5.18
C CYS A 12 38.52 -33.65 -4.23
N VAL A 13 38.85 -32.63 -3.43
CA VAL A 13 37.87 -31.86 -2.68
C VAL A 13 37.08 -31.00 -3.67
N LEU A 14 35.92 -31.50 -4.05
CA LEU A 14 34.95 -30.75 -4.83
C LEU A 14 34.28 -29.70 -3.91
N MET A 15 34.84 -28.48 -3.89
CA MET A 15 34.23 -27.33 -3.22
C MET A 15 32.98 -26.95 -3.99
N LEU A 16 31.83 -27.48 -3.57
CA LEU A 16 30.50 -26.98 -3.96
C LEU A 16 30.35 -25.57 -3.40
N MET A 17 30.62 -24.58 -4.23
CA MET A 17 30.23 -23.20 -4.02
C MET A 17 28.69 -23.16 -4.13
N LEU A 18 27.99 -23.41 -3.02
CA LEU A 18 26.62 -23.05 -2.80
C LEU A 18 26.58 -21.51 -2.70
N SER A 19 26.47 -20.87 -3.87
CA SER A 19 26.07 -19.47 -3.94
C SER A 19 24.61 -19.41 -3.47
N GLY A 20 24.45 -19.23 -2.17
CA GLY A 20 23.18 -18.91 -1.54
C GLY A 20 22.71 -17.57 -2.09
N PHE A 21 21.89 -17.62 -3.14
CA PHE A 21 21.10 -16.47 -3.58
C PHE A 21 20.05 -16.25 -2.48
N SER A 22 20.44 -15.47 -1.45
CA SER A 22 19.49 -14.96 -0.47
C SER A 22 18.55 -14.03 -1.21
N PHE A 23 17.39 -14.56 -1.58
CA PHE A 23 16.23 -13.74 -1.96
C PHE A 23 15.85 -12.95 -0.71
N PHE A 24 16.45 -11.76 -0.57
CA PHE A 24 16.02 -10.79 0.43
C PHE A 24 14.68 -10.27 -0.02
N SER A 25 13.60 -11.00 0.33
CA SER A 25 12.26 -10.47 0.28
C SER A 25 12.21 -9.29 1.25
N ARG A 26 12.29 -8.09 0.72
CA ARG A 26 12.23 -6.83 1.47
C ARG A 26 10.75 -6.60 1.86
N SER A 27 10.27 -7.43 2.80
CA SER A 27 8.99 -7.15 3.45
C SER A 27 9.13 -5.83 4.19
N LYS A 28 8.37 -4.81 3.78
CA LYS A 28 8.30 -3.57 4.55
C LYS A 28 7.54 -3.88 5.83
N THR A 29 8.26 -3.91 6.94
CA THR A 29 7.69 -4.05 8.27
C THR A 29 7.04 -2.73 8.68
N ALA A 30 5.97 -2.79 9.48
CA ALA A 30 5.42 -1.60 10.11
C ALA A 30 6.46 -0.93 11.02
N LEU A 31 6.62 0.37 10.87
CA LEU A 31 7.51 1.18 11.70
C LEU A 31 6.67 2.02 12.64
N HIS A 32 6.89 1.91 13.95
CA HIS A 32 6.16 2.65 14.98
C HIS A 32 7.10 3.53 15.80
N LYS A 33 6.61 4.72 16.13
CA LYS A 33 7.15 5.50 17.24
C LYS A 33 6.62 4.88 18.55
N PRO A 34 7.48 4.65 19.58
CA PRO A 34 7.01 4.14 20.87
C PRO A 34 5.96 5.05 21.50
N ALA A 35 4.86 4.45 22.00
CA ALA A 35 3.77 5.12 22.72
C ALA A 35 3.12 6.30 21.97
N VAL A 36 2.16 5.99 21.09
CA VAL A 36 1.30 7.01 20.47
C VAL A 36 0.35 7.58 21.51
N LYS A 37 0.62 8.82 21.97
CA LYS A 37 -0.31 9.59 22.78
C LYS A 37 -1.44 10.07 21.87
N LYS A 38 -2.70 10.05 22.34
CA LYS A 38 -3.85 10.56 21.57
C LYS A 38 -3.65 12.05 21.30
N SER A 39 -3.61 12.44 20.04
CA SER A 39 -3.46 13.81 19.56
C SER A 39 -4.82 14.40 19.19
N ALA A 40 -4.90 15.73 19.16
CA ALA A 40 -6.09 16.43 18.65
C ALA A 40 -6.08 16.52 17.14
N TYR A 41 -4.91 16.40 16.49
CA TYR A 41 -4.72 16.49 15.06
C TYR A 41 -3.95 15.30 14.52
N TYR A 42 -4.42 14.76 13.40
CA TYR A 42 -3.73 13.75 12.63
C TYR A 42 -3.74 14.09 11.14
N LYS A 43 -2.66 13.69 10.45
CA LYS A 43 -2.54 13.75 9.01
C LYS A 43 -2.03 12.42 8.48
N VAL A 44 -2.60 11.96 7.37
CA VAL A 44 -2.16 10.77 6.66
C VAL A 44 -1.51 11.19 5.33
N VAL A 45 -0.37 10.59 5.01
CA VAL A 45 0.29 10.74 3.70
C VAL A 45 0.45 9.34 3.10
N ILE A 46 -0.12 9.15 1.93
CA ILE A 46 -0.05 7.90 1.16
C ILE A 46 0.88 8.12 -0.03
N ASP A 47 1.98 7.38 -0.04
CA ASP A 47 2.98 7.38 -1.11
C ASP A 47 2.79 6.12 -1.95
N LYS A 48 2.22 6.31 -3.16
CA LYS A 48 1.94 5.20 -4.07
C LYS A 48 3.21 4.55 -4.61
N SER A 49 4.26 5.34 -4.85
CA SER A 49 5.53 4.85 -5.39
C SER A 49 6.23 3.93 -4.41
N ASN A 50 6.15 4.26 -3.12
CA ASN A 50 6.78 3.50 -2.05
C ASN A 50 5.86 2.46 -1.40
N TYR A 51 4.58 2.41 -1.77
CA TYR A 51 3.59 1.53 -1.13
C TYR A 51 3.48 1.77 0.39
N GLU A 52 3.47 3.03 0.79
CA GLU A 52 3.49 3.44 2.18
C GLU A 52 2.31 4.35 2.54
N LEU A 53 1.79 4.15 3.75
CA LEU A 53 0.87 5.04 4.43
C LEU A 53 1.57 5.52 5.70
N LYS A 54 1.78 6.82 5.82
CA LYS A 54 2.43 7.46 6.97
C LYS A 54 1.41 8.26 7.75
N VAL A 55 1.44 8.15 9.06
CA VAL A 55 0.60 8.94 9.98
C VAL A 55 1.47 9.91 10.75
N TYR A 56 0.98 11.13 10.87
CA TYR A 56 1.60 12.24 11.59
C TYR A 56 0.63 12.83 12.60
N ASP A 57 1.15 13.39 13.68
CA ASP A 57 0.44 14.27 14.62
C ASP A 57 1.15 15.64 14.70
N GLU A 58 0.83 16.46 15.73
CA GLU A 58 1.45 17.76 15.94
C GLU A 58 2.96 17.67 16.22
N GLU A 59 3.44 16.55 16.77
CA GLU A 59 4.85 16.31 17.07
C GLU A 59 5.63 15.77 15.86
N GLY A 60 4.93 15.35 14.79
CA GLY A 60 5.52 14.84 13.56
C GLY A 60 5.13 13.40 13.23
N TRP A 61 6.06 12.65 12.65
CA TRP A 61 5.81 11.26 12.22
C TRP A 61 5.58 10.32 13.39
N LEU A 62 4.51 9.51 13.30
CA LEU A 62 4.16 8.47 14.27
C LEU A 62 4.57 7.08 13.81
N PHE A 63 4.07 6.66 12.65
CA PHE A 63 4.32 5.33 12.12
C PHE A 63 4.07 5.26 10.60
N THR A 64 4.53 4.15 10.01
CA THR A 64 4.35 3.84 8.59
C THR A 64 3.82 2.43 8.43
N TYR A 65 2.77 2.28 7.64
CA TYR A 65 2.21 0.99 7.25
C TYR A 65 2.39 0.70 5.77
N PRO A 66 2.68 -0.55 5.39
CA PRO A 66 2.65 -0.96 4.00
C PRO A 66 1.20 -0.99 3.50
N VAL A 67 1.01 -0.56 2.25
CA VAL A 67 -0.29 -0.54 1.58
C VAL A 67 -0.19 -1.09 0.17
N VAL A 68 -1.33 -1.50 -0.38
CA VAL A 68 -1.49 -1.90 -1.79
C VAL A 68 -2.69 -1.21 -2.40
N PHE A 69 -2.78 -1.24 -3.72
CA PHE A 69 -3.72 -0.46 -4.52
C PHE A 69 -4.52 -1.35 -5.49
N GLY A 70 -5.15 -0.75 -6.48
CA GLY A 70 -5.90 -1.50 -7.51
C GLY A 70 -5.05 -1.90 -8.70
N THR A 71 -4.00 -1.12 -9.01
CA THR A 71 -3.06 -1.37 -10.11
C THR A 71 -1.64 -0.98 -9.72
N SER A 72 -0.65 -1.55 -10.41
CA SER A 72 0.76 -1.13 -10.30
C SER A 72 1.05 0.21 -10.96
N GLU A 73 0.14 0.69 -11.81
CA GLU A 73 0.26 2.01 -12.43
C GLU A 73 0.05 3.10 -11.38
N LYS A 74 1.05 3.98 -11.25
CA LYS A 74 1.10 5.00 -10.19
C LYS A 74 0.51 6.35 -10.61
N THR A 75 -0.01 6.47 -11.83
CA THR A 75 -0.64 7.70 -12.29
C THR A 75 -1.99 7.95 -11.62
N ASP A 76 -2.46 9.19 -11.69
CA ASP A 76 -3.74 9.62 -11.11
C ASP A 76 -4.93 8.85 -11.71
N LYS A 77 -5.98 8.69 -10.91
CA LYS A 77 -7.25 8.10 -11.34
C LYS A 77 -7.90 8.96 -12.43
N MET A 78 -8.33 8.32 -13.51
CA MET A 78 -8.92 9.01 -14.66
C MET A 78 -10.44 8.83 -14.74
N MET A 79 -10.95 7.63 -14.45
CA MET A 79 -12.36 7.29 -14.56
C MET A 79 -12.73 6.06 -13.72
N GLU A 80 -13.99 5.79 -13.56
CA GLU A 80 -14.48 4.56 -12.97
C GLU A 80 -14.00 3.33 -13.76
N GLY A 81 -13.62 2.26 -13.05
CA GLY A 81 -13.16 1.01 -13.66
C GLY A 81 -11.67 0.97 -14.01
N ASP A 82 -10.93 2.08 -13.98
CA ASP A 82 -9.50 2.11 -14.28
C ASP A 82 -8.61 1.48 -13.19
N ARG A 83 -9.18 1.16 -12.04
CA ARG A 83 -8.54 0.61 -10.86
C ARG A 83 -7.41 1.48 -10.27
N ARG A 84 -7.22 2.70 -10.75
CA ARG A 84 -6.22 3.62 -10.22
C ARG A 84 -6.69 4.24 -8.92
N THR A 85 -5.75 4.52 -8.02
CA THR A 85 -5.97 5.29 -6.81
C THR A 85 -5.76 6.78 -7.14
N PRO A 86 -6.71 7.66 -6.77
CA PRO A 86 -6.60 9.08 -7.08
C PRO A 86 -5.43 9.75 -6.36
N GLU A 87 -4.93 10.86 -6.93
CA GLU A 87 -3.93 11.74 -6.35
C GLU A 87 -4.56 13.07 -5.96
N GLY A 88 -4.27 13.52 -4.75
CA GLY A 88 -4.84 14.76 -4.23
C GLY A 88 -4.90 14.81 -2.72
N ASN A 89 -5.63 15.81 -2.22
CA ASN A 89 -5.89 15.99 -0.80
C ASN A 89 -7.36 15.69 -0.51
N TYR A 90 -7.56 14.79 0.43
CA TYR A 90 -8.86 14.25 0.81
C TYR A 90 -9.07 14.37 2.31
N ARG A 91 -10.29 14.03 2.77
CA ARG A 91 -10.64 13.90 4.18
C ARG A 91 -11.37 12.59 4.41
N ILE A 92 -11.17 12.00 5.58
CA ILE A 92 -11.99 10.90 6.06
C ILE A 92 -13.38 11.48 6.38
N ILE A 93 -14.42 11.02 5.66
CA ILE A 93 -15.79 11.50 5.86
C ILE A 93 -16.70 10.52 6.59
N ALA A 94 -16.33 9.24 6.63
CA ALA A 94 -17.06 8.22 7.37
C ALA A 94 -16.16 7.05 7.75
N LYS A 95 -16.56 6.34 8.79
CA LYS A 95 -15.92 5.12 9.27
C LYS A 95 -16.99 4.03 9.40
N LYS A 96 -16.71 2.84 8.88
CA LYS A 96 -17.65 1.70 8.97
C LYS A 96 -16.91 0.38 9.08
N ILE A 97 -17.57 -0.63 9.61
CA ILE A 97 -17.12 -2.02 9.55
C ILE A 97 -17.80 -2.67 8.34
N HIS A 98 -17.01 -3.08 7.37
CA HIS A 98 -17.49 -3.78 6.18
C HIS A 98 -17.39 -5.29 6.39
N ALA A 99 -18.40 -6.04 5.94
CA ALA A 99 -18.46 -7.50 6.16
C ALA A 99 -17.23 -8.23 5.59
N GLU A 100 -16.76 -7.81 4.42
CA GLU A 100 -15.66 -8.43 3.69
C GLU A 100 -14.30 -7.80 4.02
N TRP A 101 -14.23 -6.44 4.00
CA TRP A 101 -12.99 -5.68 4.13
C TRP A 101 -12.74 -5.14 5.54
N GLY A 102 -13.54 -5.51 6.53
CA GLY A 102 -13.36 -5.11 7.92
C GLY A 102 -13.43 -3.59 8.12
N HIS A 103 -12.44 -3.03 8.80
CA HIS A 103 -12.38 -1.59 9.07
C HIS A 103 -12.17 -0.78 7.79
N PHE A 104 -13.05 0.18 7.56
CA PHE A 104 -13.10 1.00 6.35
C PHE A 104 -13.22 2.48 6.72
N LEU A 105 -12.31 3.30 6.22
CA LEU A 105 -12.29 4.75 6.33
C LEU A 105 -12.58 5.33 4.94
N LEU A 106 -13.77 5.90 4.76
CA LEU A 106 -14.22 6.47 3.48
C LEU A 106 -13.63 7.87 3.29
N LEU A 107 -13.10 8.14 2.09
CA LEU A 107 -12.60 9.45 1.69
C LEU A 107 -13.68 10.22 0.90
N ASP A 108 -13.56 11.55 0.86
CA ASP A 108 -14.45 12.46 0.14
C ASP A 108 -14.19 12.51 -1.38
N TYR A 109 -13.58 11.46 -1.94
CA TYR A 109 -13.41 11.33 -3.39
C TYR A 109 -14.76 11.01 -4.09
N PRO A 110 -15.11 11.67 -5.23
CA PRO A 110 -14.36 12.74 -5.89
C PRO A 110 -14.62 14.11 -5.25
N THR A 111 -13.55 14.88 -5.05
CA THR A 111 -13.63 16.29 -4.67
C THR A 111 -13.99 17.16 -5.88
N GLN A 112 -14.25 18.46 -5.68
CA GLN A 112 -14.45 19.41 -6.77
C GLN A 112 -13.25 19.43 -7.73
N SER A 113 -12.03 19.40 -7.21
CA SER A 113 -10.79 19.33 -8.02
C SER A 113 -10.72 18.07 -8.88
N ASP A 114 -11.16 16.91 -8.36
CA ASP A 114 -11.20 15.67 -9.14
C ASP A 114 -12.22 15.74 -10.27
N ILE A 115 -13.38 16.35 -10.03
CA ILE A 115 -14.42 16.58 -11.06
C ILE A 115 -13.90 17.53 -12.15
N GLU A 116 -13.17 18.58 -11.78
CA GLU A 116 -12.57 19.51 -12.75
C GLU A 116 -11.52 18.80 -13.62
N LYS A 117 -10.60 18.03 -13.01
CA LYS A 117 -9.64 17.19 -13.74
C LYS A 117 -10.34 16.20 -14.67
N PHE A 118 -11.39 15.53 -14.19
CA PHE A 118 -12.17 14.58 -14.95
C PHE A 118 -12.83 15.24 -16.17
N ASN A 119 -13.50 16.38 -15.99
CA ASN A 119 -14.17 17.12 -17.06
C ASN A 119 -13.19 17.64 -18.10
N ALA A 120 -12.02 18.13 -17.68
CA ALA A 120 -10.95 18.55 -18.58
C ALA A 120 -10.44 17.41 -19.46
N ARG A 121 -10.20 16.21 -18.87
CA ARG A 121 -9.81 15.02 -19.63
C ARG A 121 -10.89 14.57 -20.62
N LYS A 122 -12.15 14.70 -20.23
CA LYS A 122 -13.30 14.35 -21.08
C LYS A 122 -13.44 15.30 -22.27
N SER A 123 -13.31 16.60 -22.05
CA SER A 123 -13.37 17.60 -23.12
C SER A 123 -12.21 17.50 -24.12
N GLN A 124 -11.05 17.02 -23.66
CA GLN A 124 -9.87 16.75 -24.51
C GLN A 124 -9.91 15.41 -25.20
N GLY A 125 -10.96 14.59 -25.01
CA GLY A 125 -11.06 13.26 -25.60
C GLY A 125 -10.08 12.21 -25.04
N ILE A 126 -9.44 12.50 -23.88
CA ILE A 126 -8.50 11.59 -23.22
C ILE A 126 -9.25 10.39 -22.61
N ILE A 127 -10.48 10.59 -22.18
CA ILE A 127 -11.39 9.56 -21.65
C ILE A 127 -12.69 9.55 -22.46
N PRO A 128 -13.40 8.39 -22.51
CA PRO A 128 -14.63 8.26 -23.28
C PRO A 128 -15.74 9.25 -22.83
N PRO A 129 -16.61 9.70 -23.77
CA PRO A 129 -17.69 10.61 -23.43
C PRO A 129 -18.69 10.07 -22.39
N TYR A 130 -18.86 8.75 -22.32
CA TYR A 130 -19.74 8.05 -21.38
C TYR A 130 -19.07 7.74 -20.03
N ALA A 131 -17.76 8.03 -19.87
CA ALA A 131 -17.05 7.78 -18.62
C ALA A 131 -17.67 8.51 -17.44
N LYS A 132 -17.52 7.92 -16.25
CA LYS A 132 -17.90 8.48 -14.95
C LYS A 132 -16.64 8.64 -14.09
N PRO A 133 -16.63 9.57 -13.13
CA PRO A 133 -15.47 9.76 -12.25
C PRO A 133 -15.28 8.59 -11.28
N GLY A 134 -16.36 7.89 -10.93
CA GLY A 134 -16.41 6.88 -9.89
C GLY A 134 -16.50 7.49 -8.48
N GLY A 135 -16.35 6.64 -7.45
CA GLY A 135 -16.47 7.06 -6.04
C GLY A 135 -16.16 5.91 -5.10
N GLY A 136 -16.43 6.14 -3.80
CA GLY A 136 -16.25 5.09 -2.79
C GLY A 136 -14.80 4.71 -2.50
N ILE A 137 -13.85 5.61 -2.77
CA ILE A 137 -12.44 5.42 -2.44
C ILE A 137 -12.26 5.53 -0.92
N GLY A 138 -11.47 4.62 -0.37
CA GLY A 138 -11.17 4.62 1.06
C GLY A 138 -9.94 3.79 1.41
N ILE A 139 -9.61 3.82 2.71
CA ILE A 139 -8.56 2.98 3.31
C ILE A 139 -9.26 1.82 4.02
N HIS A 140 -8.87 0.58 3.73
CA HIS A 140 -9.54 -0.58 4.30
C HIS A 140 -8.59 -1.78 4.52
N ALA A 141 -9.07 -2.75 5.30
CA ALA A 141 -8.34 -3.99 5.51
C ALA A 141 -8.37 -4.89 4.25
N THR A 142 -7.42 -5.80 4.17
CA THR A 142 -7.48 -6.96 3.29
C THR A 142 -8.71 -7.81 3.61
N ARG A 143 -9.11 -8.68 2.70
CA ARG A 143 -10.06 -9.75 3.01
C ARG A 143 -9.48 -10.65 4.12
N ARG A 144 -10.36 -11.42 4.75
CA ARG A 144 -9.94 -12.35 5.80
C ARG A 144 -8.91 -13.35 5.24
N ASN A 145 -7.79 -13.51 5.95
CA ASN A 145 -6.66 -14.40 5.60
C ASN A 145 -5.86 -13.99 4.33
N GLU A 146 -6.00 -12.73 3.86
CA GLU A 146 -5.31 -12.23 2.67
C GLU A 146 -4.26 -11.13 2.97
N ASP A 147 -3.82 -10.98 4.21
CA ASP A 147 -2.80 -10.00 4.61
C ASP A 147 -1.48 -10.16 3.82
N ARG A 148 -1.21 -11.36 3.32
CA ARG A 148 -0.09 -11.64 2.41
C ARG A 148 -0.08 -10.77 1.15
N PHE A 149 -1.23 -10.27 0.68
CA PHE A 149 -1.27 -9.37 -0.47
C PHE A 149 -0.50 -8.08 -0.21
N VAL A 150 -0.51 -7.60 1.03
CA VAL A 150 0.29 -6.45 1.45
C VAL A 150 1.78 -6.80 1.51
N ASP A 151 2.14 -7.99 2.03
CA ASP A 151 3.53 -8.44 2.12
C ASP A 151 4.19 -8.61 0.76
N TYR A 152 3.43 -9.04 -0.25
CA TYR A 152 3.92 -9.25 -1.62
C TYR A 152 3.61 -8.10 -2.59
N TYR A 153 3.10 -6.95 -2.10
CA TYR A 153 2.71 -5.80 -2.93
C TYR A 153 1.72 -6.16 -4.05
N TYR A 154 0.84 -7.13 -3.79
CA TYR A 154 -0.18 -7.55 -4.74
C TYR A 154 -1.34 -6.55 -4.77
N ASN A 155 -1.44 -5.80 -5.87
CA ASN A 155 -2.51 -4.81 -6.08
C ASN A 155 -3.80 -5.52 -6.50
N TRP A 156 -4.86 -5.40 -5.71
CA TRP A 156 -6.08 -6.17 -5.90
C TRP A 156 -7.38 -5.35 -5.84
N THR A 157 -7.33 -4.11 -5.36
CA THR A 157 -8.53 -3.27 -5.16
C THR A 157 -9.07 -2.70 -6.49
N LEU A 158 -10.17 -1.97 -6.41
CA LEU A 158 -10.72 -1.23 -7.55
C LEU A 158 -10.36 0.26 -7.53
N GLY A 159 -9.34 0.63 -6.74
CA GLY A 159 -8.84 1.99 -6.57
C GLY A 159 -8.70 2.42 -5.11
N CYS A 160 -9.21 1.66 -4.16
CA CYS A 160 -9.01 1.88 -2.73
C CYS A 160 -7.56 1.58 -2.31
N ILE A 161 -7.21 2.02 -1.13
CA ILE A 161 -5.96 1.75 -0.43
C ILE A 161 -6.22 0.61 0.56
N SER A 162 -5.52 -0.51 0.41
CA SER A 162 -5.66 -1.66 1.30
C SER A 162 -4.42 -1.91 2.13
N THR A 163 -4.59 -2.21 3.40
CA THR A 163 -3.51 -2.58 4.33
C THR A 163 -3.90 -3.82 5.14
N LYS A 164 -2.99 -4.35 5.96
CA LYS A 164 -3.29 -5.51 6.81
C LYS A 164 -4.43 -5.22 7.78
N ARG A 165 -5.12 -6.26 8.18
CA ARG A 165 -6.30 -6.13 9.04
C ARG A 165 -6.01 -5.46 10.39
N GLU A 166 -4.87 -5.78 11.00
CA GLU A 166 -4.43 -5.16 12.24
C GLU A 166 -4.16 -3.65 12.06
N TYR A 167 -3.46 -3.26 10.98
CA TYR A 167 -3.15 -1.85 10.69
C TYR A 167 -4.40 -1.05 10.35
N ALA A 168 -5.31 -1.63 9.56
CA ALA A 168 -6.59 -0.99 9.26
C ALA A 168 -7.44 -0.76 10.52
N LYS A 169 -7.39 -1.71 11.49
CA LYS A 169 -8.05 -1.54 12.78
C LYS A 169 -7.42 -0.41 13.58
N GLU A 170 -6.09 -0.34 13.65
CA GLU A 170 -5.39 0.72 14.38
C GLU A 170 -5.66 2.10 13.76
N LEU A 171 -5.61 2.23 12.42
CA LEU A 171 -6.00 3.45 11.72
C LEU A 171 -7.45 3.84 12.02
N TYR A 172 -8.35 2.88 12.03
CA TYR A 172 -9.76 3.11 12.33
C TYR A 172 -9.96 3.60 13.77
N ASP A 173 -9.26 3.03 14.74
CA ASP A 173 -9.40 3.43 16.14
C ASP A 173 -8.77 4.81 16.42
N LEU A 174 -7.64 5.10 15.76
CA LEU A 174 -6.86 6.32 15.98
C LEU A 174 -7.42 7.55 15.26
N LEU A 175 -7.74 7.41 13.95
CA LEU A 175 -8.03 8.54 13.08
C LEU A 175 -9.50 8.98 13.20
N PRO A 176 -9.81 10.23 13.58
CA PRO A 176 -11.18 10.74 13.57
C PRO A 176 -11.68 11.03 12.15
N VAL A 177 -13.01 11.15 11.99
CA VAL A 177 -13.63 11.79 10.83
C VAL A 177 -13.13 13.24 10.74
N GLY A 178 -12.83 13.70 9.54
CA GLY A 178 -12.21 15.00 9.28
C GLY A 178 -10.68 14.94 9.11
N THR A 179 -10.03 13.82 9.46
CA THR A 179 -8.58 13.65 9.25
C THR A 179 -8.19 13.88 7.79
N GLU A 180 -7.15 14.69 7.58
CA GLU A 180 -6.59 14.97 6.25
C GLU A 180 -5.79 13.79 5.71
N VAL A 181 -5.99 13.49 4.44
CA VAL A 181 -5.32 12.39 3.71
C VAL A 181 -4.76 12.94 2.41
N SER A 182 -3.44 13.04 2.31
CA SER A 182 -2.74 13.39 1.06
C SER A 182 -2.31 12.10 0.35
N ILE A 183 -2.70 11.93 -0.91
CA ILE A 183 -2.30 10.80 -1.75
C ILE A 183 -1.36 11.32 -2.83
N LEU A 184 -0.13 10.84 -2.81
CA LEU A 184 0.97 11.23 -3.68
C LEU A 184 1.37 10.08 -4.59
N ARG A 185 2.02 10.44 -5.69
CA ARG A 185 2.58 9.47 -6.65
C ARG A 185 3.71 8.64 -6.08
#